data_757e21932acce1f67888a903625b8c8c
#
_entry.id   757e21932acce1f67888a903625b8c8c
#
_cell.length_a   1.000
_cell.length_b   1.000
_cell.length_c   1.000
_cell.angle_alpha   90.00
_cell.angle_beta   90.00
_cell.angle_gamma   90.00
#
_symmetry.space_group_name_H-M   'P 1'
#
loop_
_entity.id
_entity.type
_entity.pdbx_description
1 polymer ?
#
loop_
_entity_poly.entity_id
_entity_poly.type
_entity_poly.pdbx_seq_one_letter_code
_entity_poly.pdbx_strand_id
1 'polypeptide(L)'
;MSSIQVLNSNNKKISIKLKGVSLQYANALRRICLNGVPIFAVDTVDILENSSVIADEDITHRLGLIPLKTELSKLDESDSRIILILDSGDIQAPRTVTSAELSSNDQIVKPISDKIPIAYLAPGQRIKIEAHARLGRGTEHLSLIHI
;
A
#
# COMPACT_ATOMS: atom_id res chain seq x y z
N MET A 1 0.53 -39.20 -6.01
CA MET A 1 -0.40 -38.35 -5.25
C MET A 1 0.19 -36.95 -5.12
N SER A 2 -0.56 -35.93 -5.44
CA SER A 2 -0.17 -34.53 -5.18
C SER A 2 -0.31 -34.24 -3.68
N SER A 3 0.65 -33.55 -3.08
CA SER A 3 0.60 -33.17 -1.67
C SER A 3 1.16 -31.77 -1.44
N ILE A 4 0.58 -31.07 -0.46
CA ILE A 4 1.01 -29.76 0.01
C ILE A 4 1.48 -29.93 1.44
N GLN A 5 2.71 -29.54 1.74
CA GLN A 5 3.28 -29.58 3.07
C GLN A 5 3.68 -28.17 3.49
N VAL A 6 3.13 -27.66 4.58
CA VAL A 6 3.58 -26.41 5.20
C VAL A 6 4.87 -26.70 5.96
N LEU A 7 5.97 -26.05 5.58
CA LEU A 7 7.27 -26.20 6.24
C LEU A 7 7.43 -25.23 7.38
N ASN A 8 7.00 -24.00 7.20
CA ASN A 8 7.05 -22.96 8.22
C ASN A 8 5.93 -21.96 7.98
N SER A 9 5.33 -21.46 9.05
CA SER A 9 4.30 -20.41 9.00
C SER A 9 4.45 -19.48 10.19
N ASN A 10 4.56 -18.18 9.91
CA ASN A 10 4.50 -17.12 10.90
C ASN A 10 3.68 -15.94 10.35
N ASN A 11 3.47 -14.89 11.14
CA ASN A 11 2.64 -13.75 10.75
C ASN A 11 3.12 -12.98 9.48
N LYS A 12 4.35 -13.21 9.03
CA LYS A 12 4.95 -12.48 7.88
C LYS A 12 5.35 -13.41 6.73
N LYS A 13 5.48 -14.71 6.97
CA LYS A 13 6.02 -15.64 5.98
C LYS A 13 5.40 -17.01 6.12
N ILE A 14 5.00 -17.58 5.00
CA ILE A 14 4.63 -18.99 4.87
C ILE A 14 5.56 -19.68 3.88
N SER A 15 6.09 -20.84 4.23
CA SER A 15 6.90 -21.68 3.34
C SER A 15 6.17 -23.00 3.12
N ILE A 16 5.87 -23.29 1.86
CA ILE A 16 5.16 -24.51 1.48
C ILE A 16 6.01 -25.33 0.51
N LYS A 17 5.90 -26.66 0.62
CA LYS A 17 6.48 -27.62 -0.30
C LYS A 17 5.37 -28.31 -1.08
N LEU A 18 5.41 -28.18 -2.40
CA LEU A 18 4.50 -28.85 -3.32
C LEU A 18 5.18 -30.10 -3.88
N LYS A 19 4.51 -31.25 -3.82
CA LYS A 19 4.99 -32.50 -4.44
C LYS A 19 3.93 -33.06 -5.37
N GLY A 20 4.36 -33.63 -6.50
CA GLY A 20 3.48 -34.30 -7.45
C GLY A 20 2.53 -33.36 -8.20
N VAL A 21 2.85 -32.06 -8.27
CA VAL A 21 2.13 -31.07 -9.06
C VAL A 21 2.96 -30.67 -10.28
N SER A 22 2.30 -30.27 -11.37
CA SER A 22 3.00 -29.75 -12.55
C SER A 22 3.65 -28.40 -12.28
N LEU A 23 4.72 -28.08 -13.01
CA LEU A 23 5.38 -26.78 -12.93
C LEU A 23 4.44 -25.64 -13.27
N GLN A 24 3.54 -25.85 -14.24
CA GLN A 24 2.52 -24.88 -14.65
C GLN A 24 1.59 -24.53 -13.48
N TYR A 25 1.11 -25.55 -12.74
CA TYR A 25 0.27 -25.34 -11.56
C TYR A 25 1.00 -24.58 -10.45
N ALA A 26 2.23 -24.98 -10.13
CA ALA A 26 3.03 -24.31 -9.11
C ALA A 26 3.28 -22.83 -9.46
N ASN A 27 3.57 -22.54 -10.74
CA ASN A 27 3.78 -21.18 -11.20
C ASN A 27 2.48 -20.35 -11.23
N ALA A 28 1.35 -20.97 -11.62
CA ALA A 28 0.05 -20.33 -11.55
C ALA A 28 -0.31 -19.93 -10.11
N LEU A 29 -0.12 -20.85 -9.16
CA LEU A 29 -0.37 -20.59 -7.75
C LEU A 29 0.50 -19.42 -7.23
N ARG A 30 1.80 -19.43 -7.55
CA ARG A 30 2.70 -18.33 -7.19
C ARG A 30 2.22 -16.98 -7.74
N ARG A 31 1.83 -16.94 -9.01
CA ARG A 31 1.32 -15.71 -9.66
C ARG A 31 0.02 -15.23 -9.04
N ILE A 32 -0.90 -16.14 -8.71
CA ILE A 32 -2.15 -15.78 -8.04
C ILE A 32 -1.89 -15.21 -6.65
N CYS A 33 -0.96 -15.78 -5.89
CA CYS A 33 -0.57 -15.23 -4.58
C CYS A 33 0.00 -13.81 -4.68
N LEU A 34 0.72 -13.49 -5.76
CA LEU A 34 1.31 -12.16 -5.95
C LEU A 34 0.32 -11.13 -6.50
N ASN A 35 -0.47 -11.51 -7.51
CA ASN A 35 -1.23 -10.57 -8.32
C ASN A 35 -2.74 -10.75 -8.21
N GLY A 36 -3.22 -11.87 -7.68
CA GLY A 36 -4.64 -12.23 -7.70
C GLY A 36 -5.41 -11.85 -6.44
N VAL A 37 -4.69 -11.57 -5.34
CA VAL A 37 -5.31 -11.19 -4.07
C VAL A 37 -5.73 -9.72 -4.15
N PRO A 38 -7.02 -9.37 -3.90
CA PRO A 38 -7.44 -7.99 -3.87
C PRO A 38 -6.85 -7.27 -2.65
N ILE A 39 -6.28 -6.09 -2.86
CA ILE A 39 -5.70 -5.25 -1.83
C ILE A 39 -6.01 -3.78 -2.10
N PHE A 40 -5.97 -2.95 -1.06
CA PHE A 40 -6.04 -1.51 -1.22
C PHE A 40 -4.69 -0.93 -1.66
N ALA A 41 -4.74 -0.02 -2.62
CA ALA A 41 -3.63 0.86 -2.95
C ALA A 41 -4.15 2.24 -3.33
N VAL A 42 -3.31 3.27 -3.17
CA VAL A 42 -3.60 4.62 -3.64
C VAL A 42 -3.63 4.59 -5.17
N ASP A 43 -4.75 5.04 -5.74
CA ASP A 43 -5.02 5.07 -7.19
C ASP A 43 -4.98 6.49 -7.75
N THR A 44 -5.61 7.44 -7.05
CA THR A 44 -5.60 8.85 -7.41
C THR A 44 -5.21 9.71 -6.22
N VAL A 45 -4.64 10.88 -6.51
CA VAL A 45 -4.13 11.81 -5.51
C VAL A 45 -4.53 13.23 -5.91
N ASP A 46 -5.19 13.93 -4.99
CA ASP A 46 -5.50 15.35 -5.12
C ASP A 46 -4.52 16.14 -4.25
N ILE A 47 -3.64 16.90 -4.87
CA ILE A 47 -2.65 17.74 -4.19
C ILE A 47 -3.26 19.11 -3.95
N LEU A 48 -3.60 19.39 -2.68
CA LEU A 48 -4.19 20.66 -2.28
C LEU A 48 -3.13 21.73 -2.08
N GLU A 49 -1.96 21.33 -1.56
CA GLU A 49 -0.82 22.22 -1.35
C GLU A 49 0.49 21.42 -1.40
N ASN A 50 1.45 21.90 -2.18
CA ASN A 50 2.82 21.39 -2.20
C ASN A 50 3.80 22.56 -2.38
N SER A 51 4.43 22.98 -1.29
CA SER A 51 5.49 23.99 -1.31
C SER A 51 6.89 23.36 -1.14
N SER A 52 6.99 22.04 -1.25
CA SER A 52 8.26 21.33 -1.18
C SER A 52 9.06 21.44 -2.48
N VAL A 53 10.31 20.97 -2.45
CA VAL A 53 11.15 20.87 -3.66
C VAL A 53 10.85 19.63 -4.51
N ILE A 54 9.99 18.73 -4.01
CA ILE A 54 9.65 17.48 -4.70
C ILE A 54 8.45 17.75 -5.61
N ALA A 55 8.54 17.30 -6.86
CA ALA A 55 7.44 17.43 -7.81
C ALA A 55 6.21 16.61 -7.39
N ASP A 56 5.04 17.08 -7.78
CA ASP A 56 3.76 16.45 -7.46
C ASP A 56 3.69 14.99 -7.95
N GLU A 57 4.23 14.72 -9.12
CA GLU A 57 4.28 13.39 -9.72
C GLU A 57 5.12 12.43 -8.89
N ASP A 58 6.25 12.89 -8.34
CA ASP A 58 7.12 12.06 -7.51
C ASP A 58 6.46 11.70 -6.17
N ILE A 59 5.75 12.67 -5.58
CA ILE A 59 4.99 12.43 -4.34
C ILE A 59 3.86 11.45 -4.62
N THR A 60 3.10 11.66 -5.70
CA THR A 60 2.01 10.78 -6.11
C THR A 60 2.50 9.36 -6.36
N HIS A 61 3.61 9.21 -7.08
CA HIS A 61 4.23 7.90 -7.32
C HIS A 61 4.64 7.20 -6.03
N ARG A 62 5.24 7.92 -5.07
CA ARG A 62 5.62 7.35 -3.76
C ARG A 62 4.39 6.92 -2.95
N LEU A 63 3.33 7.73 -2.94
CA LEU A 63 2.07 7.38 -2.27
C LEU A 63 1.45 6.11 -2.85
N GLY A 64 1.46 5.96 -4.18
CA GLY A 64 0.99 4.75 -4.86
C GLY A 64 1.77 3.49 -4.51
N LEU A 65 3.03 3.60 -4.07
CA LEU A 65 3.86 2.48 -3.67
C LEU A 65 3.79 2.15 -2.17
N ILE A 66 3.09 2.94 -1.35
CA ILE A 66 2.93 2.64 0.08
C ILE A 66 2.00 1.44 0.25
N PRO A 67 2.47 0.33 0.84
CA PRO A 67 1.63 -0.83 1.09
C PRO A 67 0.61 -0.52 2.19
N LEU A 68 -0.66 -0.75 1.87
CA LEU A 68 -1.78 -0.55 2.79
C LEU A 68 -2.24 -1.89 3.37
N LYS A 69 -2.47 -1.91 4.68
CA LYS A 69 -3.09 -3.07 5.34
C LYS A 69 -4.53 -3.17 4.88
N THR A 70 -4.93 -4.34 4.42
CA THR A 70 -6.27 -4.63 3.90
C THR A 70 -6.88 -5.78 4.70
N GLU A 71 -8.00 -5.55 5.39
CA GLU A 71 -8.75 -6.58 6.10
C GLU A 71 -10.06 -6.88 5.34
N LEU A 72 -9.97 -7.78 4.35
CA LEU A 72 -11.08 -8.12 3.45
C LEU A 72 -12.35 -8.58 4.17
N SER A 73 -12.22 -9.18 5.37
CA SER A 73 -13.36 -9.67 6.15
C SER A 73 -14.24 -8.58 6.76
N LYS A 74 -13.76 -7.33 6.75
CA LYS A 74 -14.47 -6.18 7.33
C LYS A 74 -14.99 -5.21 6.26
N LEU A 75 -14.82 -5.54 4.99
CA LEU A 75 -15.23 -4.70 3.88
C LEU A 75 -16.66 -5.03 3.47
N ASP A 76 -17.51 -4.02 3.48
CA ASP A 76 -18.80 -4.04 2.81
C ASP A 76 -18.60 -3.70 1.32
N GLU A 77 -19.49 -4.17 0.45
CA GLU A 77 -19.43 -3.91 -1.01
C GLU A 77 -19.47 -2.39 -1.36
N SER A 78 -19.92 -1.55 -0.41
CA SER A 78 -19.95 -0.09 -0.53
C SER A 78 -18.59 0.59 -0.32
N ASP A 79 -17.63 -0.07 0.35
CA ASP A 79 -16.36 0.53 0.78
C ASP A 79 -15.25 0.42 -0.27
N SER A 80 -15.61 0.51 -1.54
CA SER A 80 -14.65 0.36 -2.64
C SER A 80 -13.63 1.50 -2.76
N ARG A 81 -13.83 2.61 -2.05
CA ARG A 81 -12.94 3.79 -2.06
C ARG A 81 -12.77 4.37 -0.66
N ILE A 82 -11.53 4.58 -0.27
CA ILE A 82 -11.16 5.13 1.04
C ILE A 82 -10.26 6.34 0.82
N ILE A 83 -10.50 7.40 1.59
CA ILE A 83 -9.70 8.62 1.52
C ILE A 83 -8.68 8.60 2.66
N LEU A 84 -7.41 8.78 2.28
CA LEU A 84 -6.28 8.98 3.16
C LEU A 84 -5.86 10.46 3.08
N ILE A 85 -5.72 11.11 4.22
CA ILE A 85 -5.35 12.53 4.29
C ILE A 85 -3.92 12.62 4.82
N LEU A 86 -3.08 13.38 4.15
CA LEU A 86 -1.76 13.77 4.58
C LEU A 86 -1.74 15.29 4.76
N ASP A 87 -1.49 15.76 5.96
CA ASP A 87 -1.22 17.18 6.23
C ASP A 87 0.02 17.30 7.12
N SER A 88 1.10 17.82 6.56
CA SER A 88 2.36 17.99 7.30
C SER A 88 2.29 19.09 8.37
N GLY A 89 1.25 19.93 8.31
CA GLY A 89 1.18 21.14 9.13
C GLY A 89 2.32 22.13 8.82
N ASP A 90 2.46 23.14 9.66
CA ASP A 90 3.50 24.14 9.53
C ASP A 90 4.84 23.60 10.06
N ILE A 91 5.83 23.50 9.18
CA ILE A 91 7.15 22.95 9.50
C ILE A 91 8.02 24.04 10.13
N GLN A 92 8.42 23.85 11.40
CA GLN A 92 9.28 24.76 12.14
C GLN A 92 10.76 24.38 12.05
N ALA A 93 11.06 23.09 11.93
CA ALA A 93 12.42 22.53 11.77
C ALA A 93 12.44 21.49 10.65
N PRO A 94 13.55 21.34 9.94
CA PRO A 94 13.65 20.37 8.84
C PRO A 94 13.30 18.95 9.33
N ARG A 95 12.37 18.28 8.66
CA ARG A 95 11.96 16.92 9.00
C ARG A 95 11.51 16.09 7.80
N THR A 96 11.51 14.78 7.99
CA THR A 96 10.92 13.85 7.03
C THR A 96 9.45 13.60 7.39
N VAL A 97 8.58 13.84 6.42
CA VAL A 97 7.18 13.40 6.45
C VAL A 97 7.13 11.91 6.11
N THR A 98 6.45 11.14 6.93
CA THR A 98 6.39 9.68 6.80
C THR A 98 4.96 9.19 6.65
N SER A 99 4.80 7.92 6.33
CA SER A 99 3.51 7.24 6.26
C SER A 99 2.71 7.24 7.57
N ALA A 100 3.33 7.53 8.72
CA ALA A 100 2.65 7.73 9.99
C ALA A 100 1.65 8.90 9.96
N GLU A 101 1.90 9.87 9.08
CA GLU A 101 1.08 11.08 8.94
C GLU A 101 -0.11 10.89 7.97
N LEU A 102 -0.17 9.75 7.28
CA LEU A 102 -1.34 9.37 6.50
C LEU A 102 -2.46 8.91 7.44
N SER A 103 -3.45 9.76 7.60
CA SER A 103 -4.64 9.46 8.39
C SER A 103 -5.78 9.02 7.49
N SER A 104 -6.53 7.99 7.91
CA SER A 104 -7.75 7.55 7.24
C SER A 104 -8.95 7.82 8.16
N ASN A 105 -10.06 8.22 7.58
CA ASN A 105 -11.33 8.25 8.29
C ASN A 105 -11.82 6.85 8.65
N ASP A 106 -11.32 5.84 7.94
CA ASP A 106 -11.62 4.45 8.18
C ASP A 106 -10.44 3.75 8.85
N GLN A 107 -10.69 3.09 10.00
CA GLN A 107 -9.65 2.35 10.72
C GLN A 107 -9.21 1.06 10.03
N ILE A 108 -9.92 0.65 8.97
CA ILE A 108 -9.69 -0.62 8.25
C ILE A 108 -8.44 -0.55 7.38
N VAL A 109 -8.16 0.63 6.81
CA VAL A 109 -7.05 0.83 5.87
C VAL A 109 -6.02 1.79 6.44
N LYS A 110 -4.80 1.31 6.65
CA LYS A 110 -3.65 2.09 7.14
C LYS A 110 -2.38 1.61 6.45
N PRO A 111 -1.33 2.44 6.41
CA PRO A 111 0.00 1.99 6.01
C PRO A 111 0.47 0.80 6.89
N ILE A 112 1.14 -0.19 6.27
CA ILE A 112 1.70 -1.34 7.01
C ILE A 112 2.82 -0.92 7.95
N SER A 113 3.54 0.16 7.62
CA SER A 113 4.65 0.71 8.40
C SER A 113 4.51 2.21 8.51
N ASP A 114 4.76 2.76 9.68
CA ASP A 114 4.74 4.20 9.97
C ASP A 114 6.03 4.92 9.56
N LYS A 115 7.06 4.17 9.12
CA LYS A 115 8.41 4.67 8.87
C LYS A 115 8.76 4.90 7.40
N ILE A 116 7.79 4.77 6.49
CA ILE A 116 8.05 4.94 5.05
C ILE A 116 8.19 6.44 4.76
N PRO A 117 9.35 6.92 4.28
CA PRO A 117 9.55 8.33 3.98
C PRO A 117 8.78 8.73 2.72
N ILE A 118 8.04 9.84 2.80
CA ILE A 118 7.28 10.42 1.67
C ILE A 118 8.05 11.60 1.11
N ALA A 119 8.35 12.60 1.97
CA ALA A 119 9.04 13.81 1.59
C ALA A 119 9.93 14.33 2.72
N TYR A 120 10.97 15.08 2.38
CA TYR A 120 11.74 15.86 3.34
C TYR A 120 11.38 17.33 3.17
N LEU A 121 10.95 17.96 4.25
CA LEU A 121 10.49 19.35 4.25
C LEU A 121 11.43 20.24 5.07
N ALA A 122 11.72 21.41 4.52
CA ALA A 122 12.39 22.50 5.20
C ALA A 122 11.39 23.39 5.95
N PRO A 123 11.83 24.26 6.87
CA PRO A 123 10.98 25.23 7.55
C PRO A 123 10.22 26.10 6.54
N GLY A 124 8.93 26.34 6.83
CA GLY A 124 8.04 27.10 5.96
C GLY A 124 7.48 26.34 4.76
N GLN A 125 7.87 25.07 4.57
CA GLN A 125 7.25 24.20 3.57
C GLN A 125 6.07 23.41 4.14
N ARG A 126 5.10 23.12 3.27
CA ARG A 126 3.91 22.35 3.62
C ARG A 126 3.51 21.43 2.49
N ILE A 127 2.99 20.27 2.85
CA ILE A 127 2.31 19.35 1.94
C ILE A 127 0.94 19.02 2.52
N LYS A 128 -0.11 19.21 1.72
CA LYS A 128 -1.47 18.80 2.03
C LYS A 128 -2.06 18.06 0.85
N ILE A 129 -2.47 16.80 1.10
CA ILE A 129 -2.84 15.85 0.06
C ILE A 129 -4.04 15.03 0.52
N GLU A 130 -4.95 14.75 -0.42
CA GLU A 130 -5.98 13.74 -0.30
C GLU A 130 -5.67 12.59 -1.26
N ALA A 131 -5.41 11.40 -0.73
CA ALA A 131 -5.09 10.22 -1.50
C ALA A 131 -6.28 9.24 -1.47
N HIS A 132 -6.76 8.88 -2.64
CA HIS A 132 -7.90 7.98 -2.81
C HIS A 132 -7.38 6.57 -3.05
N ALA A 133 -7.57 5.70 -2.04
CA ALA A 133 -7.26 4.29 -2.15
C ALA A 133 -8.48 3.52 -2.65
N ARG A 134 -8.27 2.61 -3.58
CA ARG A 134 -9.29 1.66 -4.04
C ARG A 134 -8.83 0.21 -3.89
N LEU A 135 -9.80 -0.68 -3.81
CA LEU A 135 -9.57 -2.12 -3.86
C LEU A 135 -9.31 -2.54 -5.31
N GLY A 136 -8.24 -3.28 -5.54
CA GLY A 136 -7.89 -3.78 -6.86
C GLY A 136 -6.94 -4.98 -6.77
N ARG A 137 -6.47 -5.45 -7.91
CA ARG A 137 -5.54 -6.58 -8.02
C ARG A 137 -4.28 -6.18 -8.75
N GLY A 138 -3.17 -6.84 -8.47
CA GLY A 138 -1.88 -6.57 -9.10
C GLY A 138 -1.85 -6.75 -10.62
N THR A 139 -2.86 -7.37 -11.21
CA THR A 139 -3.06 -7.43 -12.66
C THR A 139 -3.52 -6.09 -13.25
N GLU A 140 -4.05 -5.20 -12.44
CA GLU A 140 -4.56 -3.89 -12.87
C GLU A 140 -3.48 -2.83 -12.81
N HIS A 141 -2.69 -2.81 -11.75
CA HIS A 141 -1.61 -1.84 -11.56
C HIS A 141 -0.49 -2.39 -10.66
N LEU A 142 0.75 -1.96 -10.93
CA LEU A 142 1.95 -2.40 -10.18
C LEU A 142 1.88 -2.07 -8.68
N SER A 143 1.26 -0.96 -8.29
CA SER A 143 1.08 -0.57 -6.88
C SER A 143 0.29 -1.58 -6.04
N LEU A 144 -0.48 -2.45 -6.70
CA LEU A 144 -1.28 -3.52 -6.08
C LEU A 144 -0.50 -4.85 -5.95
N ILE A 145 0.78 -4.88 -6.35
CA ILE A 145 1.64 -6.05 -6.20
C ILE A 145 2.48 -5.88 -4.93
N HIS A 146 2.21 -6.71 -3.93
CA HIS A 146 3.03 -6.79 -2.73
C HIS A 146 3.85 -8.08 -2.74
N ILE A 147 5.12 -7.93 -2.82
CA ILE A 147 6.10 -9.03 -2.80
C ILE A 147 6.50 -9.39 -1.38
#